data_5e60b7e90dae96c4757ecdd33dc355b3
#
_entry.id   5e60b7e90dae96c4757ecdd33dc355b3
#
_cell.length_a   1.000
_cell.length_b   1.000
_cell.length_c   1.000
_cell.angle_alpha   90.00
_cell.angle_beta   90.00
_cell.angle_gamma   90.00
#
_symmetry.space_group_name_H-M   'P 1'
#
loop_
_entity.id
_entity.type
_entity.pdbx_description
1 polymer ?
#
loop_
_entity_poly.entity_id
_entity_poly.type
_entity_poly.pdbx_seq_one_letter_code
_entity_poly.pdbx_strand_id
1 'polypeptide(L)'
;MQDNQGNEIKLVIGGYEIAGWNNAVADSQIDTPAENWSLNLFHKNGQPLPEGISGGSHVQLYFANQLILTSIADRVQEGINRDGYGLEISGRDLVGQLIDCSVPIFNGRQITLEELIGRFILNGDLGSLFHDVSIQNNAWLKNKVSIEPSESLWDALIKAAQVTGQHVWLEPDGKLVVGDPFANPYYVKASLKLIKPLNNDNNVLSLQYTNDVSNVFSEIKVLSQDGNGQHILSETTAKTQYSFNRLKIVTLSDVETQAEADAALEKIKKDNDFEANTMIAVVPDWQIDGKLWATGWYVNIETNALSRATAKWAVVGCTFNLSRQEGKTTKLLLKRQGDWANPLILKEKNK
;
A
#
# COMPACT_ATOMS: atom_id res chain seq x y z
N MET A 1 34.25 8.28 -11.85
CA MET A 1 33.51 8.30 -10.57
C MET A 1 32.71 7.00 -10.52
N GLN A 2 33.09 6.07 -9.68
CA GLN A 2 32.22 4.91 -9.41
C GLN A 2 31.01 5.44 -8.64
N ASP A 3 29.85 5.27 -9.24
CA ASP A 3 28.59 5.66 -8.62
C ASP A 3 28.39 4.83 -7.34
N ASN A 4 28.50 5.48 -6.20
CA ASN A 4 28.23 4.87 -4.88
C ASN A 4 26.74 4.58 -4.62
N GLN A 5 25.88 4.79 -5.62
CA GLN A 5 24.42 4.71 -5.46
C GLN A 5 23.94 3.29 -5.08
N GLY A 6 24.58 2.26 -5.62
CA GLY A 6 24.26 0.88 -5.27
C GLY A 6 24.80 0.42 -3.91
N ASN A 7 25.80 1.12 -3.36
CA ASN A 7 26.38 0.78 -2.05
C ASN A 7 25.51 1.25 -0.88
N GLU A 8 24.56 2.15 -1.11
CA GLU A 8 23.61 2.59 -0.11
C GLU A 8 22.46 1.59 0.11
N ILE A 9 22.21 0.73 -0.89
CA ILE A 9 21.20 -0.33 -0.83
C ILE A 9 21.87 -1.61 -0.34
N LYS A 10 21.34 -2.13 0.77
CA LYS A 10 21.83 -3.33 1.42
C LYS A 10 20.72 -4.34 1.58
N LEU A 11 20.96 -5.57 1.14
CA LEU A 11 20.10 -6.72 1.40
C LEU A 11 20.75 -7.58 2.46
N VAL A 12 20.07 -7.77 3.56
CA VAL A 12 20.44 -8.77 4.57
C VAL A 12 19.62 -10.02 4.31
N ILE A 13 20.28 -11.13 4.03
CA ILE A 13 19.63 -12.41 3.70
C ILE A 13 20.44 -13.57 4.27
N GLY A 14 19.80 -14.47 5.01
CA GLY A 14 20.47 -15.65 5.58
C GLY A 14 21.65 -15.30 6.49
N GLY A 15 21.67 -14.11 7.12
CA GLY A 15 22.77 -13.62 7.95
C GLY A 15 23.91 -12.94 7.18
N TYR A 16 23.80 -12.80 5.88
CA TYR A 16 24.78 -12.12 5.02
C TYR A 16 24.27 -10.76 4.56
N GLU A 17 25.16 -9.80 4.38
CA GLU A 17 24.89 -8.49 3.79
C GLU A 17 25.40 -8.46 2.35
N ILE A 18 24.51 -8.12 1.40
CA ILE A 18 24.85 -7.96 -0.02
C ILE A 18 24.55 -6.53 -0.44
N ALA A 19 25.49 -5.89 -1.11
CA ALA A 19 25.41 -4.52 -1.60
C ALA A 19 25.96 -4.39 -3.03
N GLY A 20 25.89 -3.19 -3.61
CA GLY A 20 26.43 -2.92 -4.95
C GLY A 20 25.48 -3.30 -6.09
N TRP A 21 24.19 -3.21 -5.84
CA TRP A 21 23.13 -3.53 -6.79
C TRP A 21 23.16 -2.64 -8.03
N ASN A 22 22.89 -3.21 -9.19
CA ASN A 22 22.79 -2.49 -10.46
C ASN A 22 21.38 -1.95 -10.70
N ASN A 23 20.38 -2.74 -10.33
CA ASN A 23 18.98 -2.35 -10.38
C ASN A 23 18.32 -2.82 -9.08
N ALA A 24 17.37 -2.04 -8.62
CA ALA A 24 16.52 -2.36 -7.48
C ALA A 24 15.13 -1.79 -7.70
N VAL A 25 14.11 -2.55 -7.34
CA VAL A 25 12.73 -2.11 -7.27
C VAL A 25 12.16 -2.61 -5.95
N ALA A 26 11.44 -1.75 -5.24
CA ALA A 26 10.65 -2.14 -4.08
C ALA A 26 9.37 -1.30 -4.06
N ASP A 27 8.23 -1.97 -3.97
CA ASP A 27 6.92 -1.34 -3.87
C ASP A 27 6.47 -1.23 -2.42
N SER A 28 5.63 -0.24 -2.13
CA SER A 28 4.89 -0.08 -0.88
C SER A 28 3.57 0.63 -1.16
N GLN A 29 2.45 -0.06 -0.95
CA GLN A 29 1.11 0.46 -1.25
C GLN A 29 0.10 0.05 -0.17
N ILE A 30 -0.89 0.91 0.08
CA ILE A 30 -1.99 0.62 1.00
C ILE A 30 -2.99 -0.32 0.30
N ASP A 31 -3.51 -1.30 1.01
CA ASP A 31 -4.51 -2.29 0.54
C ASP A 31 -4.08 -3.13 -0.68
N THR A 32 -2.79 -3.13 -1.00
CA THR A 32 -2.27 -3.99 -2.08
C THR A 32 -1.74 -5.28 -1.46
N PRO A 33 -2.27 -6.42 -1.86
CA PRO A 33 -1.77 -7.67 -1.35
C PRO A 33 -0.39 -7.98 -1.96
N ALA A 34 0.58 -8.31 -1.11
CA ALA A 34 1.90 -8.79 -1.47
C ALA A 34 2.68 -7.87 -2.42
N GLU A 35 3.25 -6.83 -1.88
CA GLU A 35 4.14 -5.89 -2.58
C GLU A 35 5.39 -6.60 -3.09
N ASN A 36 5.76 -6.32 -4.33
CA ASN A 36 6.90 -6.97 -4.96
C ASN A 36 8.19 -6.19 -4.74
N TRP A 37 9.27 -6.91 -4.64
CA TRP A 37 10.62 -6.34 -4.67
C TRP A 37 11.55 -7.20 -5.50
N SER A 38 12.55 -6.58 -6.11
CA SER A 38 13.59 -7.29 -6.87
C SER A 38 14.90 -6.52 -6.87
N LEU A 39 16.00 -7.23 -6.80
CA LEU A 39 17.35 -6.71 -6.82
C LEU A 39 18.19 -7.48 -7.81
N ASN A 40 18.93 -6.76 -8.65
CA ASN A 40 19.80 -7.35 -9.67
C ASN A 40 21.23 -6.84 -9.51
N LEU A 41 22.17 -7.75 -9.50
CA LEU A 41 23.60 -7.50 -9.44
C LEU A 41 24.29 -8.22 -10.60
N PHE A 42 25.19 -7.53 -11.28
CA PHE A 42 26.13 -8.15 -12.21
C PHE A 42 27.54 -7.73 -11.86
N HIS A 43 28.43 -8.70 -11.69
CA HIS A 43 29.82 -8.46 -11.37
C HIS A 43 30.73 -9.34 -12.18
N LYS A 44 31.77 -8.74 -12.85
CA LYS A 44 32.67 -9.46 -13.72
C LYS A 44 33.44 -10.57 -12.99
N ASN A 45 33.80 -10.36 -11.75
CA ASN A 45 34.53 -11.29 -10.90
C ASN A 45 33.68 -11.71 -9.67
N GLY A 46 32.34 -11.84 -9.84
CA GLY A 46 31.44 -12.27 -8.78
C GLY A 46 31.72 -13.71 -8.32
N GLN A 47 31.44 -13.96 -7.07
CA GLN A 47 31.50 -15.30 -6.48
C GLN A 47 30.10 -15.83 -6.23
N PRO A 48 29.89 -17.13 -6.21
CA PRO A 48 28.61 -17.74 -5.90
C PRO A 48 28.15 -17.36 -4.48
N LEU A 49 26.85 -17.39 -4.29
CA LEU A 49 26.27 -17.15 -2.96
C LEU A 49 26.69 -18.24 -1.97
N PRO A 50 26.76 -17.93 -0.67
CA PRO A 50 26.88 -18.93 0.37
C PRO A 50 25.72 -19.94 0.33
N GLU A 51 26.02 -21.22 0.62
CA GLU A 51 25.02 -22.30 0.57
C GLU A 51 23.75 -22.07 1.43
N GLY A 52 23.81 -21.20 2.43
CA GLY A 52 22.67 -20.86 3.28
C GLY A 52 21.66 -19.89 2.68
N ILE A 53 21.91 -19.36 1.47
CA ILE A 53 21.02 -18.41 0.81
C ILE A 53 20.22 -19.10 -0.28
N SER A 54 18.90 -19.16 -0.11
CA SER A 54 17.98 -19.82 -1.05
C SER A 54 16.60 -19.16 -1.03
N GLY A 55 15.71 -19.61 -1.90
CA GLY A 55 14.28 -19.32 -1.75
C GLY A 55 13.79 -19.74 -0.37
N GLY A 56 12.94 -18.93 0.26
CA GLY A 56 12.50 -19.10 1.64
C GLY A 56 13.38 -18.40 2.70
N SER A 57 14.53 -17.86 2.32
CA SER A 57 15.38 -17.10 3.27
C SER A 57 14.73 -15.78 3.68
N HIS A 58 14.84 -15.45 4.98
CA HIS A 58 14.41 -14.15 5.49
C HIS A 58 15.24 -13.02 4.93
N VAL A 59 14.60 -11.92 4.62
CA VAL A 59 15.18 -10.76 3.96
C VAL A 59 14.84 -9.48 4.71
N GLN A 60 15.82 -8.60 4.82
CA GLN A 60 15.64 -7.19 5.18
C GLN A 60 16.34 -6.31 4.15
N LEU A 61 15.61 -5.38 3.58
CA LEU A 61 16.14 -4.42 2.61
C LEU A 61 16.32 -3.07 3.26
N TYR A 62 17.51 -2.50 3.13
CA TYR A 62 17.87 -1.19 3.69
C TYR A 62 18.32 -0.23 2.61
N PHE A 63 18.03 1.05 2.83
CA PHE A 63 18.62 2.17 2.11
C PHE A 63 19.18 3.18 3.11
N ALA A 64 20.45 3.55 2.97
CA ALA A 64 21.14 4.47 3.87
C ALA A 64 20.89 4.17 5.36
N ASN A 65 20.94 2.88 5.73
CA ASN A 65 20.66 2.32 7.06
C ASN A 65 19.21 2.48 7.56
N GLN A 66 18.28 2.90 6.72
CA GLN A 66 16.85 2.87 7.01
C GLN A 66 16.22 1.62 6.39
N LEU A 67 15.43 0.89 7.18
CA LEU A 67 14.74 -0.30 6.72
C LEU A 67 13.61 0.07 5.75
N ILE A 68 13.60 -0.55 4.57
CA ILE A 68 12.56 -0.37 3.55
C ILE A 68 11.48 -1.43 3.72
N LEU A 69 11.88 -2.71 3.88
CA LEU A 69 10.97 -3.83 4.03
C LEU A 69 11.63 -5.02 4.73
N THR A 70 10.78 -5.82 5.36
CA THR A 70 11.08 -7.18 5.83
C THR A 70 10.27 -8.16 5.00
N SER A 71 10.89 -9.25 4.56
CA SER A 71 10.30 -10.16 3.58
C SER A 71 10.88 -11.57 3.67
N ILE A 72 10.43 -12.42 2.74
CA ILE A 72 11.03 -13.71 2.40
C ILE A 72 11.40 -13.66 0.93
N ALA A 73 12.56 -14.19 0.56
CA ALA A 73 12.94 -14.34 -0.84
C ALA A 73 12.08 -15.45 -1.48
N ASP A 74 11.24 -15.12 -2.46
CA ASP A 74 10.52 -16.12 -3.24
C ASP A 74 11.44 -16.79 -4.25
N ARG A 75 12.41 -16.02 -4.78
CA ARG A 75 13.32 -16.49 -5.83
C ARG A 75 14.73 -15.97 -5.63
N VAL A 76 15.69 -16.88 -5.72
CA VAL A 76 17.11 -16.58 -5.81
C VAL A 76 17.63 -17.22 -7.10
N GLN A 77 18.18 -16.42 -8.00
CA GLN A 77 18.71 -16.87 -9.28
C GLN A 77 20.14 -16.42 -9.44
N GLU A 78 21.03 -17.38 -9.61
CA GLU A 78 22.43 -17.17 -9.98
C GLU A 78 22.65 -17.53 -11.45
N GLY A 79 23.48 -16.76 -12.13
CA GLY A 79 23.85 -17.02 -13.50
C GLY A 79 25.33 -16.73 -13.73
N ILE A 80 25.99 -17.57 -14.49
CA ILE A 80 27.38 -17.38 -14.92
C ILE A 80 27.47 -17.43 -16.44
N ASN A 81 28.17 -16.48 -17.00
CA ASN A 81 28.53 -16.46 -18.42
C ASN A 81 29.99 -16.01 -18.61
N ARG A 82 30.45 -15.89 -19.86
CA ARG A 82 31.85 -15.48 -20.16
C ARG A 82 32.18 -14.09 -19.68
N ASP A 83 31.17 -13.22 -19.50
CA ASP A 83 31.35 -11.81 -19.14
C ASP A 83 31.35 -11.59 -17.62
N GLY A 84 30.80 -12.55 -16.86
CA GLY A 84 30.77 -12.46 -15.42
C GLY A 84 29.61 -13.25 -14.77
N TYR A 85 29.37 -12.90 -13.53
CA TYR A 85 28.37 -13.50 -12.65
C TYR A 85 27.18 -12.54 -12.47
N GLY A 86 25.99 -13.08 -12.60
CA GLY A 86 24.74 -12.37 -12.38
C GLY A 86 23.96 -12.97 -11.20
N LEU A 87 23.37 -12.11 -10.38
CA LEU A 87 22.52 -12.47 -9.27
C LEU A 87 21.21 -11.70 -9.38
N GLU A 88 20.10 -12.40 -9.26
CA GLU A 88 18.76 -11.82 -9.10
C GLU A 88 18.11 -12.41 -7.86
N ILE A 89 17.66 -11.54 -6.96
CA ILE A 89 16.87 -11.93 -5.80
C ILE A 89 15.56 -11.15 -5.83
N SER A 90 14.46 -11.84 -5.66
CA SER A 90 13.13 -11.20 -5.67
C SER A 90 12.17 -11.92 -4.72
N GLY A 91 11.15 -11.20 -4.32
CA GLY A 91 10.11 -11.74 -3.46
C GLY A 91 8.95 -10.78 -3.31
N ARG A 92 8.04 -11.17 -2.44
CA ARG A 92 6.92 -10.37 -1.97
C ARG A 92 7.15 -10.03 -0.50
N ASP A 93 6.49 -9.00 -0.03
CA ASP A 93 6.47 -8.72 1.41
C ASP A 93 5.84 -9.88 2.21
N LEU A 94 5.82 -9.79 3.54
CA LEU A 94 5.29 -10.87 4.38
C LEU A 94 3.79 -11.13 4.17
N VAL A 95 3.03 -10.19 3.60
CA VAL A 95 1.62 -10.40 3.25
C VAL A 95 1.47 -11.52 2.22
N GLY A 96 2.49 -11.76 1.38
CA GLY A 96 2.52 -12.89 0.47
C GLY A 96 2.25 -14.23 1.17
N GLN A 97 2.72 -14.39 2.39
CA GLN A 97 2.47 -15.59 3.19
C GLN A 97 1.01 -15.71 3.65
N LEU A 98 0.35 -14.57 3.92
CA LEU A 98 -1.09 -14.55 4.26
C LEU A 98 -1.98 -14.88 3.06
N ILE A 99 -1.53 -14.53 1.85
CA ILE A 99 -2.24 -14.86 0.60
C ILE A 99 -2.11 -16.34 0.27
N ASP A 100 -0.90 -16.88 0.41
CA ASP A 100 -0.60 -18.28 0.06
C ASP A 100 -1.14 -19.28 1.10
N CYS A 101 -1.45 -18.80 2.31
CA CYS A 101 -2.01 -19.65 3.37
C CYS A 101 -3.53 -19.52 3.44
N SER A 102 -4.21 -20.66 3.34
CA SER A 102 -5.66 -20.72 3.60
C SER A 102 -5.95 -20.69 5.10
N VAL A 103 -7.11 -20.16 5.44
CA VAL A 103 -7.62 -20.25 6.81
C VAL A 103 -7.72 -21.72 7.22
N PRO A 104 -7.10 -22.13 8.34
CA PRO A 104 -7.19 -23.50 8.82
C PRO A 104 -8.62 -23.94 9.10
N ILE A 105 -8.90 -25.23 8.93
CA ILE A 105 -10.21 -25.79 9.23
C ILE A 105 -10.53 -25.61 10.72
N PHE A 106 -11.66 -25.01 11.03
CA PHE A 106 -12.13 -24.80 12.40
C PHE A 106 -13.63 -25.09 12.53
N ASN A 107 -14.08 -25.36 13.74
CA ASN A 107 -15.48 -25.61 14.02
C ASN A 107 -16.26 -24.29 14.14
N GLY A 108 -16.68 -23.75 13.01
CA GLY A 108 -17.43 -22.52 12.93
C GLY A 108 -17.43 -21.97 11.50
N ARG A 109 -18.40 -21.14 11.18
CA ARG A 109 -18.43 -20.40 9.90
C ARG A 109 -18.10 -18.93 10.08
N GLN A 110 -18.04 -18.47 11.32
CA GLN A 110 -17.80 -17.07 11.67
C GLN A 110 -16.63 -16.99 12.64
N ILE A 111 -15.82 -15.96 12.46
CA ILE A 111 -14.67 -15.63 13.30
C ILE A 111 -14.61 -14.13 13.54
N THR A 112 -14.10 -13.71 14.67
CA THR A 112 -13.84 -12.29 14.94
C THR A 112 -12.47 -11.89 14.42
N LEU A 113 -12.25 -10.58 14.21
CA LEU A 113 -10.93 -10.04 13.84
C LEU A 113 -9.88 -10.42 14.90
N GLU A 114 -10.22 -10.35 16.19
CA GLU A 114 -9.35 -10.73 17.29
C GLU A 114 -8.93 -12.21 17.23
N GLU A 115 -9.91 -13.10 16.99
CA GLU A 115 -9.64 -14.54 16.88
C GLU A 115 -8.82 -14.88 15.63
N LEU A 116 -9.11 -14.21 14.48
CA LEU A 116 -8.38 -14.40 13.24
C LEU A 116 -6.90 -14.06 13.43
N ILE A 117 -6.62 -12.89 13.97
CA ILE A 117 -5.25 -12.43 14.23
C ILE A 117 -4.58 -13.30 15.31
N GLY A 118 -5.22 -13.44 16.46
CA GLY A 118 -4.62 -14.14 17.58
C GLY A 118 -4.39 -15.62 17.31
N ARG A 119 -5.35 -16.31 16.70
CA ARG A 119 -5.32 -17.74 16.51
C ARG A 119 -4.54 -18.20 15.28
N PHE A 120 -4.71 -17.51 14.15
CA PHE A 120 -4.20 -18.00 12.88
C PHE A 120 -2.97 -17.23 12.38
N ILE A 121 -2.75 -16.00 12.84
CA ILE A 121 -1.56 -15.22 12.47
C ILE A 121 -0.51 -15.31 13.57
N LEU A 122 -0.78 -14.79 14.78
CA LEU A 122 0.23 -14.68 15.84
C LEU A 122 0.59 -16.03 16.50
N ASN A 123 -0.40 -16.90 16.75
CA ASN A 123 -0.20 -18.19 17.40
C ASN A 123 -0.28 -19.37 16.42
N GLY A 124 -0.45 -19.10 15.13
CA GLY A 124 -0.42 -20.10 14.07
C GLY A 124 0.99 -20.35 13.54
N ASP A 125 1.07 -21.08 12.42
CA ASP A 125 2.34 -21.42 11.76
C ASP A 125 3.10 -20.17 11.26
N LEU A 126 2.40 -19.05 11.07
CA LEU A 126 2.97 -17.78 10.63
C LEU A 126 3.47 -16.89 11.79
N GLY A 127 3.28 -17.31 13.05
CA GLY A 127 3.63 -16.50 14.21
C GLY A 127 5.12 -16.16 14.35
N SER A 128 6.00 -16.91 13.69
CA SER A 128 7.42 -16.57 13.60
C SER A 128 7.72 -15.41 12.64
N LEU A 129 6.81 -15.10 11.73
CA LEU A 129 6.94 -14.04 10.73
C LEU A 129 6.29 -12.73 11.21
N PHE A 130 5.13 -12.83 11.82
CA PHE A 130 4.33 -11.69 12.31
C PHE A 130 4.44 -11.62 13.83
N HIS A 131 5.51 -11.01 14.32
CA HIS A 131 5.77 -10.89 15.77
C HIS A 131 4.87 -9.87 16.47
N ASP A 132 4.27 -8.93 15.73
CA ASP A 132 3.37 -7.90 16.28
C ASP A 132 2.27 -7.53 15.26
N VAL A 133 1.08 -7.31 15.77
CA VAL A 133 -0.07 -6.81 15.01
C VAL A 133 -0.69 -5.65 15.78
N SER A 134 -0.77 -4.49 15.15
CA SER A 134 -1.40 -3.30 15.72
C SER A 134 -2.81 -3.13 15.19
N ILE A 135 -3.79 -3.04 16.09
CA ILE A 135 -5.17 -2.74 15.75
C ILE A 135 -5.49 -1.36 16.35
N GLN A 136 -5.74 -0.38 15.50
CA GLN A 136 -5.95 1.00 15.94
C GLN A 136 -7.33 1.22 16.57
N ASN A 137 -8.35 0.52 16.10
CA ASN A 137 -9.70 0.61 16.64
C ASN A 137 -10.17 -0.72 17.22
N ASN A 138 -10.16 -0.81 18.54
CA ASN A 138 -10.55 -2.00 19.28
C ASN A 138 -12.08 -2.15 19.45
N ALA A 139 -12.89 -1.16 19.08
CA ALA A 139 -14.34 -1.19 19.28
C ALA A 139 -15.02 -2.35 18.53
N TRP A 140 -14.44 -2.76 17.41
CA TRP A 140 -15.00 -3.75 16.50
C TRP A 140 -14.30 -5.11 16.52
N LEU A 141 -13.38 -5.35 17.46
CA LEU A 141 -12.61 -6.60 17.53
C LEU A 141 -13.47 -7.87 17.63
N LYS A 142 -14.65 -7.73 18.18
CA LYS A 142 -15.58 -8.85 18.42
C LYS A 142 -16.62 -9.03 17.33
N ASN A 143 -16.60 -8.18 16.30
CA ASN A 143 -17.47 -8.35 15.15
C ASN A 143 -17.12 -9.61 14.40
N LYS A 144 -18.13 -10.38 14.05
CA LYS A 144 -17.96 -11.66 13.37
C LYS A 144 -18.04 -11.48 11.87
N VAL A 145 -17.18 -12.17 11.18
CA VAL A 145 -17.21 -12.29 9.72
C VAL A 145 -17.32 -13.74 9.32
N SER A 146 -18.03 -13.99 8.24
CA SER A 146 -18.15 -15.33 7.66
C SER A 146 -16.95 -15.63 6.82
N ILE A 147 -16.35 -16.80 7.04
CA ILE A 147 -15.19 -17.28 6.30
C ILE A 147 -15.57 -18.55 5.54
N GLU A 148 -15.27 -18.58 4.27
CA GLU A 148 -15.48 -19.73 3.42
C GLU A 148 -14.26 -20.68 3.47
N PRO A 149 -14.48 -22.00 3.39
CA PRO A 149 -13.38 -22.95 3.21
C PRO A 149 -12.53 -22.60 1.99
N SER A 150 -11.21 -22.68 2.11
CA SER A 150 -10.22 -22.29 1.10
C SER A 150 -9.97 -20.78 0.93
N GLU A 151 -10.65 -19.92 1.64
CA GLU A 151 -10.34 -18.51 1.66
C GLU A 151 -8.91 -18.28 2.21
N SER A 152 -8.17 -17.33 1.65
CA SER A 152 -6.84 -17.00 2.17
C SER A 152 -6.95 -16.26 3.50
N LEU A 153 -5.88 -16.33 4.31
CA LEU A 153 -5.81 -15.55 5.55
C LEU A 153 -5.89 -14.03 5.25
N TRP A 154 -5.31 -13.61 4.13
CA TRP A 154 -5.40 -12.21 3.70
C TRP A 154 -6.82 -11.79 3.37
N ASP A 155 -7.56 -12.57 2.56
CA ASP A 155 -8.93 -12.23 2.20
C ASP A 155 -9.84 -12.17 3.42
N ALA A 156 -9.69 -13.12 4.33
CA ALA A 156 -10.42 -13.13 5.60
C ALA A 156 -10.09 -11.88 6.46
N LEU A 157 -8.80 -11.48 6.51
CA LEU A 157 -8.36 -10.31 7.25
C LEU A 157 -8.89 -9.01 6.65
N ILE A 158 -8.79 -8.84 5.34
CA ILE A 158 -9.34 -7.68 4.63
C ILE A 158 -10.85 -7.58 4.83
N LYS A 159 -11.56 -8.69 4.71
CA LYS A 159 -13.01 -8.75 4.94
C LYS A 159 -13.37 -8.31 6.36
N ALA A 160 -12.64 -8.82 7.37
CA ALA A 160 -12.85 -8.42 8.76
C ALA A 160 -12.51 -6.94 9.01
N ALA A 161 -11.48 -6.40 8.38
CA ALA A 161 -11.12 -5.00 8.47
C ALA A 161 -12.14 -4.09 7.77
N GLN A 162 -12.64 -4.48 6.60
CA GLN A 162 -13.62 -3.70 5.82
C GLN A 162 -14.95 -3.49 6.57
N VAL A 163 -15.43 -4.52 7.25
CA VAL A 163 -16.65 -4.41 8.08
C VAL A 163 -16.49 -3.35 9.17
N THR A 164 -15.27 -3.12 9.63
CA THR A 164 -14.94 -2.12 10.66
C THR A 164 -14.48 -0.78 10.09
N GLY A 165 -14.50 -0.61 8.77
CA GLY A 165 -14.05 0.61 8.10
C GLY A 165 -12.55 0.83 8.16
N GLN A 166 -11.76 -0.21 8.39
CA GLN A 166 -10.31 -0.14 8.52
C GLN A 166 -9.60 -0.68 7.27
N HIS A 167 -8.35 -0.26 7.09
CA HIS A 167 -7.40 -0.76 6.11
C HIS A 167 -6.41 -1.73 6.77
N VAL A 168 -5.70 -2.50 5.95
CA VAL A 168 -4.62 -3.38 6.40
C VAL A 168 -3.38 -3.07 5.61
N TRP A 169 -2.25 -2.92 6.29
CA TRP A 169 -0.95 -2.74 5.65
C TRP A 169 0.17 -3.32 6.50
N LEU A 170 1.34 -3.45 5.90
CA LEU A 170 2.56 -3.89 6.56
C LEU A 170 3.50 -2.70 6.76
N GLU A 171 4.06 -2.55 7.97
CA GLU A 171 5.16 -1.63 8.21
C GLU A 171 6.50 -2.26 7.77
N PRO A 172 7.53 -1.45 7.48
CA PRO A 172 8.82 -1.96 7.00
C PRO A 172 9.46 -3.04 7.88
N ASP A 173 9.23 -3.00 9.19
CA ASP A 173 9.74 -3.97 10.17
C ASP A 173 8.99 -5.30 10.20
N GLY A 174 7.95 -5.45 9.37
CA GLY A 174 7.11 -6.64 9.32
C GLY A 174 5.93 -6.62 10.28
N LYS A 175 5.65 -5.47 10.89
CA LYS A 175 4.48 -5.28 11.74
C LYS A 175 3.23 -5.12 10.88
N LEU A 176 2.22 -5.95 11.13
CA LEU A 176 0.92 -5.86 10.48
C LEU A 176 0.05 -4.84 11.21
N VAL A 177 -0.55 -3.91 10.48
CA VAL A 177 -1.40 -2.85 11.05
C VAL A 177 -2.80 -2.92 10.46
N VAL A 178 -3.80 -2.82 11.33
CA VAL A 178 -5.22 -2.68 10.97
C VAL A 178 -5.71 -1.34 11.49
N GLY A 179 -6.10 -0.42 10.60
CA GLY A 179 -6.48 0.93 11.01
C GLY A 179 -6.74 1.89 9.87
N ASP A 180 -6.60 3.18 10.16
CA ASP A 180 -6.60 4.26 9.17
C ASP A 180 -5.16 4.75 8.94
N PRO A 181 -4.56 4.52 7.77
CA PRO A 181 -3.19 4.93 7.49
C PRO A 181 -2.99 6.46 7.52
N PHE A 182 -4.09 7.22 7.50
CA PHE A 182 -4.08 8.67 7.56
C PHE A 182 -4.51 9.24 8.92
N ALA A 183 -4.63 8.41 9.96
CA ALA A 183 -5.03 8.88 11.30
C ALA A 183 -4.00 9.85 11.91
N ASN A 184 -2.69 9.60 11.69
CA ASN A 184 -1.60 10.44 12.17
C ASN A 184 -0.58 10.68 11.06
N PRO A 185 -0.95 11.41 10.00
CA PRO A 185 -0.15 11.51 8.80
C PRO A 185 1.09 12.40 8.99
N TYR A 186 2.19 12.03 8.34
CA TYR A 186 3.31 12.94 8.16
C TYR A 186 3.02 13.91 7.00
N TYR A 187 3.25 15.20 7.21
CA TYR A 187 3.15 16.22 6.17
C TYR A 187 4.55 16.55 5.66
N VAL A 188 4.78 16.24 4.37
CA VAL A 188 6.04 16.61 3.71
C VAL A 188 6.20 18.12 3.71
N LYS A 189 7.36 18.61 4.19
CA LYS A 189 7.59 20.04 4.41
C LYS A 189 7.70 20.82 3.10
N ALA A 190 8.42 20.26 2.13
CA ALA A 190 8.60 20.88 0.84
C ALA A 190 7.46 20.51 -0.11
N SER A 191 6.91 21.49 -0.82
CA SER A 191 6.01 21.20 -1.94
C SER A 191 6.76 20.51 -3.08
N LEU A 192 6.12 19.54 -3.72
CA LEU A 192 6.59 18.95 -4.96
C LEU A 192 6.23 19.87 -6.12
N LYS A 193 7.25 20.42 -6.80
CA LYS A 193 7.08 21.47 -7.82
C LYS A 193 7.50 21.02 -9.21
N LEU A 194 6.65 21.27 -10.18
CA LEU A 194 6.96 21.19 -11.61
C LEU A 194 6.29 22.35 -12.35
N ILE A 195 7.00 23.45 -12.43
CA ILE A 195 6.54 24.71 -13.01
C ILE A 195 7.14 24.90 -14.41
N LYS A 196 6.37 25.36 -15.37
CA LYS A 196 6.80 25.72 -16.72
C LYS A 196 6.79 27.26 -16.91
N PRO A 197 7.83 27.87 -17.51
CA PRO A 197 9.07 27.23 -17.98
C PRO A 197 9.89 26.66 -16.81
N LEU A 198 10.67 25.61 -17.10
CA LEU A 198 11.46 24.93 -16.07
C LEU A 198 12.44 25.90 -15.38
N ASN A 199 12.53 25.79 -14.07
CA ASN A 199 13.43 26.59 -13.23
C ASN A 199 14.10 25.69 -12.17
N ASN A 200 15.00 26.26 -11.38
CA ASN A 200 15.78 25.53 -10.38
C ASN A 200 14.96 25.10 -9.15
N ASP A 201 13.74 25.60 -8.97
CA ASP A 201 12.86 25.24 -7.86
C ASP A 201 12.09 23.95 -8.14
N ASN A 202 12.16 23.44 -9.38
CA ASN A 202 11.52 22.19 -9.74
C ASN A 202 12.26 21.01 -9.09
N ASN A 203 11.52 20.23 -8.33
CA ASN A 203 12.04 19.05 -7.61
C ASN A 203 11.32 17.75 -7.97
N VAL A 204 10.52 17.77 -9.04
CA VAL A 204 9.79 16.64 -9.60
C VAL A 204 10.26 16.38 -11.02
N LEU A 205 10.50 15.11 -11.35
CA LEU A 205 10.92 14.70 -12.70
C LEU A 205 9.74 14.63 -13.67
N SER A 206 8.62 14.08 -13.21
CA SER A 206 7.39 14.02 -14.00
C SER A 206 6.14 14.02 -13.13
N LEU A 207 5.05 14.58 -13.68
CA LEU A 207 3.70 14.54 -13.11
C LEU A 207 2.72 14.03 -14.18
N GLN A 208 1.91 13.06 -13.80
CA GLN A 208 0.80 12.57 -14.64
C GLN A 208 -0.48 12.61 -13.81
N TYR A 209 -1.41 13.48 -14.18
CA TYR A 209 -2.72 13.58 -13.54
C TYR A 209 -3.76 12.83 -14.35
N THR A 210 -4.56 12.02 -13.67
CA THR A 210 -5.68 11.28 -14.25
C THR A 210 -6.95 11.62 -13.48
N ASN A 211 -8.00 12.00 -14.20
CA ASN A 211 -9.35 12.06 -13.70
C ASN A 211 -10.15 10.97 -14.39
N ASP A 212 -10.47 9.92 -13.65
CA ASP A 212 -11.22 8.76 -14.15
C ASP A 212 -12.42 8.51 -13.24
N VAL A 213 -13.60 8.60 -13.82
CA VAL A 213 -14.86 8.38 -13.11
C VAL A 213 -15.55 7.06 -13.51
N SER A 214 -14.85 6.19 -14.24
CA SER A 214 -15.43 4.92 -14.71
C SER A 214 -15.93 4.04 -13.58
N ASN A 215 -15.23 4.02 -12.44
CA ASN A 215 -15.55 3.26 -11.24
C ASN A 215 -16.11 4.10 -10.10
N VAL A 216 -16.48 5.37 -10.36
CA VAL A 216 -17.03 6.27 -9.35
C VAL A 216 -18.55 6.23 -9.37
N PHE A 217 -19.15 6.22 -8.18
CA PHE A 217 -20.58 6.15 -7.99
C PHE A 217 -21.10 7.43 -7.31
N SER A 218 -22.23 7.95 -7.79
CA SER A 218 -22.87 9.15 -7.25
C SER A 218 -23.74 8.85 -6.03
N GLU A 219 -24.14 7.62 -5.86
CA GLU A 219 -24.95 7.14 -4.75
C GLU A 219 -24.45 5.75 -4.34
N ILE A 220 -24.26 5.54 -3.05
CA ILE A 220 -23.82 4.25 -2.50
C ILE A 220 -24.80 3.86 -1.40
N LYS A 221 -25.23 2.60 -1.40
CA LYS A 221 -26.08 2.02 -0.36
C LYS A 221 -25.43 0.75 0.15
N VAL A 222 -25.39 0.61 1.46
CA VAL A 222 -25.01 -0.62 2.15
C VAL A 222 -26.27 -1.27 2.68
N LEU A 223 -26.51 -2.51 2.30
CA LEU A 223 -27.63 -3.32 2.75
C LEU A 223 -27.12 -4.49 3.58
N SER A 224 -27.80 -4.74 4.69
CA SER A 224 -27.58 -5.90 5.54
C SER A 224 -28.90 -6.37 6.19
N GLN A 225 -28.81 -7.38 7.07
CA GLN A 225 -29.88 -7.83 7.93
C GLN A 225 -29.34 -8.02 9.34
N ASP A 226 -30.11 -7.58 10.33
CA ASP A 226 -29.80 -7.88 11.73
C ASP A 226 -30.03 -9.37 12.05
N GLY A 227 -29.60 -9.80 13.25
CA GLY A 227 -29.82 -11.17 13.74
C GLY A 227 -31.28 -11.61 13.85
N ASN A 228 -32.24 -10.68 13.77
CA ASN A 228 -33.67 -10.91 13.77
C ASN A 228 -34.30 -10.87 12.36
N GLY A 229 -33.48 -10.69 11.31
CA GLY A 229 -33.92 -10.62 9.94
C GLY A 229 -34.47 -9.25 9.50
N GLN A 230 -34.30 -8.20 10.32
CA GLN A 230 -34.66 -6.83 9.92
C GLN A 230 -33.62 -6.26 9.00
N HIS A 231 -34.04 -5.54 7.96
CA HIS A 231 -33.13 -4.90 7.03
C HIS A 231 -32.42 -3.70 7.66
N ILE A 232 -31.12 -3.64 7.49
CA ILE A 232 -30.27 -2.51 7.82
C ILE A 232 -29.90 -1.82 6.51
N LEU A 233 -30.14 -0.52 6.44
CA LEU A 233 -29.81 0.30 5.29
C LEU A 233 -28.95 1.49 5.73
N SER A 234 -27.77 1.63 5.15
CA SER A 234 -27.00 2.85 5.22
C SER A 234 -26.79 3.40 3.82
N GLU A 235 -26.98 4.69 3.62
CA GLU A 235 -26.89 5.34 2.32
C GLU A 235 -26.20 6.70 2.38
N THR A 236 -25.56 7.09 1.29
CA THR A 236 -24.95 8.40 1.18
C THR A 236 -26.00 9.50 1.26
N THR A 237 -25.83 10.42 2.21
CA THR A 237 -26.78 11.50 2.51
C THR A 237 -26.76 12.64 1.50
N ALA A 238 -25.66 12.79 0.75
CA ALA A 238 -25.52 13.82 -0.27
C ALA A 238 -25.21 13.17 -1.62
N LYS A 239 -25.92 13.59 -2.66
CA LYS A 239 -25.52 13.28 -4.02
C LYS A 239 -24.15 13.86 -4.27
N THR A 240 -23.25 13.05 -4.82
CA THR A 240 -21.95 13.56 -5.24
C THR A 240 -22.15 14.58 -6.35
N GLN A 241 -21.18 15.46 -6.50
CA GLN A 241 -21.15 16.53 -7.49
C GLN A 241 -20.99 16.09 -8.95
N TYR A 242 -20.92 14.79 -9.18
CA TYR A 242 -20.83 14.25 -10.53
C TYR A 242 -22.13 14.49 -11.28
N SER A 243 -22.03 14.90 -12.54
CA SER A 243 -23.20 15.18 -13.42
C SER A 243 -23.90 13.90 -13.91
N PHE A 244 -23.49 12.73 -13.42
CA PHE A 244 -24.09 11.43 -13.78
C PHE A 244 -24.75 10.78 -12.56
N ASN A 245 -25.69 9.90 -12.83
CA ASN A 245 -26.35 9.08 -11.80
C ASN A 245 -25.87 7.64 -11.92
N ARG A 246 -25.11 7.18 -10.92
CA ARG A 246 -24.66 5.78 -10.77
C ARG A 246 -24.91 5.34 -9.34
N LEU A 247 -25.75 4.37 -9.16
CA LEU A 247 -26.04 3.75 -7.87
C LEU A 247 -25.19 2.49 -7.71
N LYS A 248 -24.50 2.38 -6.59
CA LYS A 248 -23.82 1.16 -6.12
C LYS A 248 -24.57 0.64 -4.90
N ILE A 249 -24.97 -0.62 -4.96
CA ILE A 249 -25.52 -1.33 -3.78
C ILE A 249 -24.51 -2.39 -3.39
N VAL A 250 -24.11 -2.37 -2.11
CA VAL A 250 -23.20 -3.33 -1.51
C VAL A 250 -23.96 -4.08 -0.44
N THR A 251 -24.04 -5.39 -0.57
CA THR A 251 -24.67 -6.24 0.45
C THR A 251 -23.57 -6.83 1.33
N LEU A 252 -23.65 -6.57 2.63
CA LEU A 252 -22.72 -7.05 3.64
C LEU A 252 -23.45 -7.94 4.63
N SER A 253 -23.33 -9.25 4.44
CA SER A 253 -24.00 -10.25 5.29
C SER A 253 -23.48 -10.29 6.73
N ASP A 254 -22.28 -9.76 6.96
CA ASP A 254 -21.60 -9.79 8.25
C ASP A 254 -21.82 -8.51 9.09
N VAL A 255 -22.60 -7.56 8.57
CA VAL A 255 -23.00 -6.33 9.26
C VAL A 255 -24.32 -6.55 9.96
N GLU A 256 -24.32 -6.49 11.29
CA GLU A 256 -25.48 -6.78 12.13
C GLU A 256 -26.10 -5.53 12.77
N THR A 257 -25.42 -4.39 12.72
CA THR A 257 -25.89 -3.13 13.34
C THR A 257 -25.84 -1.95 12.38
N GLN A 258 -26.67 -0.93 12.63
CA GLN A 258 -26.65 0.32 11.85
C GLN A 258 -25.28 1.01 11.92
N ALA A 259 -24.63 1.02 13.09
CA ALA A 259 -23.32 1.64 13.27
C ALA A 259 -22.22 0.98 12.41
N GLU A 260 -22.28 -0.35 12.25
CA GLU A 260 -21.39 -1.10 11.36
C GLU A 260 -21.67 -0.76 9.90
N ALA A 261 -22.94 -0.71 9.49
CA ALA A 261 -23.32 -0.34 8.13
C ALA A 261 -22.84 1.08 7.79
N ASP A 262 -22.95 2.01 8.72
CA ASP A 262 -22.51 3.40 8.56
C ASP A 262 -20.98 3.47 8.46
N ALA A 263 -20.23 2.71 9.28
CA ALA A 263 -18.77 2.64 9.21
C ALA A 263 -18.28 2.04 7.88
N ALA A 264 -18.90 0.96 7.43
CA ALA A 264 -18.62 0.34 6.14
C ALA A 264 -18.93 1.29 4.98
N LEU A 265 -20.07 2.00 5.03
CA LEU A 265 -20.44 3.01 4.04
C LEU A 265 -19.39 4.12 3.92
N GLU A 266 -18.93 4.66 5.06
CA GLU A 266 -17.92 5.74 5.07
C GLU A 266 -16.61 5.30 4.44
N LYS A 267 -16.15 4.05 4.71
CA LYS A 267 -14.96 3.50 4.05
C LYS A 267 -15.19 3.36 2.54
N ILE A 268 -16.28 2.70 2.14
CA ILE A 268 -16.59 2.47 0.71
C ILE A 268 -16.70 3.79 -0.04
N LYS A 269 -17.24 4.83 0.60
CA LYS A 269 -17.36 6.18 0.04
C LYS A 269 -15.98 6.83 -0.14
N LYS A 270 -15.11 6.75 0.88
CA LYS A 270 -13.73 7.26 0.78
C LYS A 270 -12.98 6.57 -0.37
N ASP A 271 -13.04 5.26 -0.43
CA ASP A 271 -12.39 4.48 -1.49
C ASP A 271 -12.93 4.87 -2.88
N ASN A 272 -14.25 5.02 -3.00
CA ASN A 272 -14.90 5.49 -4.22
C ASN A 272 -14.41 6.86 -4.68
N ASP A 273 -14.29 7.80 -3.75
CA ASP A 273 -13.87 9.16 -4.07
C ASP A 273 -12.36 9.21 -4.43
N PHE A 274 -11.54 8.34 -3.84
CA PHE A 274 -10.13 8.17 -4.20
C PHE A 274 -9.91 7.73 -5.64
N GLU A 275 -10.82 6.97 -6.21
CA GLU A 275 -10.69 6.49 -7.59
C GLU A 275 -10.78 7.61 -8.62
N ALA A 276 -11.52 8.69 -8.31
CA ALA A 276 -11.80 9.76 -9.25
C ALA A 276 -10.57 10.59 -9.66
N ASN A 277 -9.61 10.76 -8.76
CA ASN A 277 -8.48 11.66 -8.99
C ASN A 277 -7.17 11.03 -8.54
N THR A 278 -6.36 10.65 -9.48
CA THR A 278 -5.07 10.01 -9.27
C THR A 278 -3.96 10.86 -9.85
N MET A 279 -2.81 10.90 -9.18
CA MET A 279 -1.60 11.48 -9.72
C MET A 279 -0.44 10.52 -9.53
N ILE A 280 0.37 10.38 -10.57
CA ILE A 280 1.68 9.75 -10.50
C ILE A 280 2.71 10.86 -10.52
N ALA A 281 3.54 10.92 -9.50
CA ALA A 281 4.69 11.82 -9.44
C ALA A 281 5.98 11.00 -9.38
N VAL A 282 6.94 11.32 -10.24
CA VAL A 282 8.29 10.75 -10.16
C VAL A 282 9.21 11.81 -9.57
N VAL A 283 9.83 11.47 -8.45
CA VAL A 283 10.75 12.36 -7.73
C VAL A 283 12.16 11.76 -7.71
N PRO A 284 13.20 12.59 -7.68
CA PRO A 284 14.56 12.12 -7.49
C PRO A 284 14.72 11.60 -6.05
N ASP A 285 15.59 10.58 -5.91
CA ASP A 285 15.93 9.97 -4.63
C ASP A 285 14.78 9.19 -3.93
N TRP A 286 15.16 8.39 -2.95
CA TRP A 286 14.26 7.57 -2.15
C TRP A 286 13.85 8.24 -0.85
N GLN A 287 14.45 9.38 -0.56
CA GLN A 287 14.21 10.15 0.67
C GLN A 287 13.70 11.56 0.37
N ILE A 288 12.91 12.07 1.31
CA ILE A 288 12.55 13.48 1.44
C ILE A 288 12.55 13.86 2.92
N ASP A 289 12.96 15.08 3.25
CA ASP A 289 13.07 15.55 4.65
C ASP A 289 13.94 14.63 5.53
N GLY A 290 14.90 13.87 4.95
CA GLY A 290 15.77 12.91 5.64
C GLY A 290 15.07 11.58 6.00
N LYS A 291 13.88 11.30 5.45
CA LYS A 291 13.11 10.08 5.67
C LYS A 291 12.84 9.38 4.35
N LEU A 292 12.77 8.05 4.35
CA LEU A 292 12.24 7.29 3.22
C LEU A 292 10.79 7.69 2.95
N TRP A 293 10.44 7.76 1.68
CA TRP A 293 9.04 7.93 1.32
C TRP A 293 8.19 6.80 1.90
N ALA A 294 7.01 7.13 2.39
CA ALA A 294 6.10 6.15 2.96
C ALA A 294 4.64 6.45 2.59
N THR A 295 3.82 5.43 2.60
CA THR A 295 2.37 5.54 2.49
C THR A 295 1.78 6.20 3.74
N GLY A 296 0.56 6.75 3.64
CA GLY A 296 -0.07 7.46 4.75
C GLY A 296 0.43 8.90 4.95
N TRP A 297 1.30 9.40 4.07
CA TRP A 297 1.81 10.78 4.11
C TRP A 297 0.96 11.72 3.28
N TYR A 298 1.10 13.03 3.54
CA TYR A 298 0.54 14.09 2.72
C TYR A 298 1.62 14.96 2.10
N VAL A 299 1.38 15.36 0.84
CA VAL A 299 2.28 16.21 0.08
C VAL A 299 1.48 17.27 -0.69
N ASN A 300 2.02 18.46 -0.78
CA ASN A 300 1.49 19.51 -1.64
C ASN A 300 2.14 19.42 -3.03
N ILE A 301 1.34 19.45 -4.07
CA ILE A 301 1.79 19.58 -5.47
C ILE A 301 1.55 20.99 -5.95
N GLU A 302 2.56 21.57 -6.58
CA GLU A 302 2.49 22.88 -7.23
C GLU A 302 2.88 22.76 -8.71
N THR A 303 1.96 23.04 -9.61
CA THR A 303 2.22 23.04 -11.06
C THR A 303 1.29 23.99 -11.77
N ASN A 304 1.81 24.67 -12.80
CA ASN A 304 1.02 25.48 -13.74
C ASN A 304 0.80 24.76 -15.08
N ALA A 305 1.36 23.57 -15.23
CA ALA A 305 1.33 22.82 -16.50
C ALA A 305 0.14 21.83 -16.58
N LEU A 306 -0.48 21.49 -15.44
CA LEU A 306 -1.61 20.58 -15.36
C LEU A 306 -2.77 21.25 -14.64
N SER A 307 -3.92 21.30 -15.31
CA SER A 307 -5.16 21.78 -14.66
C SER A 307 -5.54 20.84 -13.52
N ARG A 308 -6.02 21.41 -12.40
CA ARG A 308 -6.50 20.65 -11.21
C ARG A 308 -5.45 19.84 -10.46
N ALA A 309 -4.16 19.94 -10.79
CA ALA A 309 -3.10 19.19 -10.15
C ALA A 309 -2.55 19.85 -8.88
N THR A 310 -2.54 21.21 -8.84
CA THR A 310 -2.11 21.96 -7.66
C THR A 310 -3.10 21.76 -6.53
N ALA A 311 -2.71 20.94 -5.55
CA ALA A 311 -3.53 20.56 -4.40
C ALA A 311 -2.69 19.82 -3.36
N LYS A 312 -3.31 19.48 -2.23
CA LYS A 312 -2.79 18.52 -1.27
C LYS A 312 -3.19 17.10 -1.71
N TRP A 313 -2.24 16.18 -1.63
CA TRP A 313 -2.38 14.81 -2.07
C TRP A 313 -1.97 13.83 -0.98
N ALA A 314 -2.67 12.72 -0.89
CA ALA A 314 -2.34 11.60 -0.04
C ALA A 314 -1.41 10.62 -0.78
N VAL A 315 -0.35 10.20 -0.14
CA VAL A 315 0.57 9.18 -0.67
C VAL A 315 -0.02 7.81 -0.33
N VAL A 316 -0.54 7.12 -1.32
CA VAL A 316 -1.12 5.79 -1.17
C VAL A 316 -0.20 4.68 -1.67
N GLY A 317 0.85 5.03 -2.39
CA GLY A 317 1.87 4.08 -2.85
C GLY A 317 3.19 4.76 -3.18
N CYS A 318 4.27 4.04 -2.95
CA CYS A 318 5.64 4.40 -3.28
C CYS A 318 6.29 3.22 -4.01
N THR A 319 6.94 3.47 -5.15
CA THR A 319 7.82 2.51 -5.81
C THR A 319 9.22 3.09 -5.83
N PHE A 320 10.13 2.47 -5.11
CA PHE A 320 11.55 2.81 -5.11
C PHE A 320 12.24 2.15 -6.31
N ASN A 321 12.92 2.93 -7.13
CA ASN A 321 13.63 2.42 -8.29
C ASN A 321 15.09 2.84 -8.25
N LEU A 322 15.97 1.90 -8.53
CA LEU A 322 17.36 2.15 -8.88
C LEU A 322 17.62 1.57 -10.26
N SER A 323 18.16 2.35 -11.16
CA SER A 323 18.69 1.88 -12.44
C SER A 323 19.98 2.59 -12.79
N ARG A 324 20.78 1.98 -13.68
CA ARG A 324 22.03 2.61 -14.16
C ARG A 324 21.76 3.86 -15.00
N GLN A 325 20.60 3.95 -15.64
CA GLN A 325 20.26 5.05 -16.56
C GLN A 325 19.68 6.25 -15.83
N GLU A 326 18.75 6.00 -14.91
CA GLU A 326 17.98 7.06 -14.25
C GLU A 326 18.46 7.36 -12.83
N GLY A 327 19.37 6.52 -12.31
CA GLY A 327 19.77 6.62 -10.90
C GLY A 327 18.67 6.17 -9.96
N LYS A 328 18.60 6.82 -8.79
CA LYS A 328 17.56 6.58 -7.78
C LYS A 328 16.37 7.48 -8.04
N THR A 329 15.19 6.89 -8.13
CA THR A 329 13.93 7.63 -8.25
C THR A 329 12.86 6.98 -7.38
N THR A 330 11.89 7.77 -6.97
CA THR A 330 10.67 7.26 -6.33
C THR A 330 9.47 7.66 -7.17
N LYS A 331 8.68 6.67 -7.56
CA LYS A 331 7.37 6.87 -8.16
C LYS A 331 6.31 6.87 -7.05
N LEU A 332 5.63 7.98 -6.89
CA LEU A 332 4.56 8.16 -5.91
C LEU A 332 3.21 7.98 -6.59
N LEU A 333 2.39 7.10 -6.03
CA LEU A 333 0.97 7.03 -6.34
C LEU A 333 0.23 7.90 -5.34
N LEU A 334 -0.39 8.95 -5.86
CA LEU A 334 -1.05 9.97 -5.07
C LEU A 334 -2.55 9.97 -5.35
N LYS A 335 -3.33 10.08 -4.30
CA LYS A 335 -4.76 10.25 -4.35
C LYS A 335 -5.14 11.58 -3.72
N ARG A 336 -6.24 12.18 -4.15
CA ARG A 336 -6.60 13.52 -3.67
C ARG A 336 -7.10 13.45 -2.24
N GLN A 337 -6.54 14.30 -1.37
CA GLN A 337 -6.93 14.30 0.03
C GLN A 337 -8.15 15.16 0.30
N GLY A 338 -9.03 14.68 1.18
CA GLY A 338 -10.00 15.44 1.99
C GLY A 338 -11.15 16.05 1.23
N ASP A 339 -10.88 16.42 0.02
CA ASP A 339 -11.84 17.05 -0.89
C ASP A 339 -12.32 16.09 -1.96
N TRP A 340 -12.10 14.80 -1.75
CA TRP A 340 -12.69 13.82 -2.61
C TRP A 340 -14.21 13.88 -2.57
N ALA A 341 -14.77 14.29 -1.45
CA ALA A 341 -16.18 14.58 -1.32
C ALA A 341 -16.55 16.02 -1.73
N ASN A 342 -15.57 16.95 -1.74
CA ASN A 342 -15.78 18.34 -2.09
C ASN A 342 -14.78 18.74 -3.19
N PRO A 343 -15.20 18.78 -4.46
CA PRO A 343 -14.39 19.34 -5.50
C PRO A 343 -14.11 20.81 -5.22
N LEU A 344 -13.00 21.28 -5.74
CA LEU A 344 -12.75 22.70 -5.86
C LEU A 344 -13.97 23.36 -6.52
N ILE A 345 -14.74 24.09 -5.74
CA ILE A 345 -15.80 24.92 -6.26
C ILE A 345 -15.10 25.98 -7.12
N LEU A 346 -15.09 25.76 -8.42
CA LEU A 346 -14.79 26.84 -9.35
C LEU A 346 -15.89 27.87 -9.12
N LYS A 347 -15.56 28.98 -8.46
CA LYS A 347 -16.43 30.14 -8.50
C LYS A 347 -16.55 30.50 -9.96
N GLU A 348 -17.72 30.30 -10.55
CA GLU A 348 -18.02 30.89 -11.84
C GLU A 348 -17.70 32.39 -11.74
N LYS A 349 -16.80 32.85 -12.60
CA LYS A 349 -16.64 34.29 -12.81
C LYS A 349 -18.01 34.74 -13.33
N ASN A 350 -18.75 35.51 -12.53
CA ASN A 350 -19.93 36.19 -12.98
C ASN A 350 -19.56 36.92 -14.29
N LYS A 351 -20.23 36.56 -15.37
CA LYS A 351 -20.20 37.31 -16.64
C LYS A 351 -20.83 38.66 -16.46
#